data_85baa7d57b2c4bb835770e04868b635c
#
_entry.id   85baa7d57b2c4bb835770e04868b635c
#
_cell.length_a   1.000
_cell.length_b   1.000
_cell.length_c   1.000
_cell.angle_alpha   90.00
_cell.angle_beta   90.00
_cell.angle_gamma   90.00
#
_symmetry.space_group_name_H-M   'P 1'
#
loop_
_entity.id
_entity.type
_entity.pdbx_description
1 polymer ?
#
loop_
_entity_poly.entity_id
_entity_poly.type
_entity_poly.pdbx_seq_one_letter_code
_entity_poly.pdbx_strand_id
1 'polypeptide(L)'
;VDDDELLYSGEAGVQLTWMDAKVGDWVVTPRTGKAVEIQALWYNALRIFAALLEMNKEKAAADKMNGKAEQVKTSFLNKFWNAADGYLYDVVDGDHKDASLRPNQLFAVSLPFTLLEGKQAHSVLKIVEQKLYTPVGLRTLPADDNRYVGVYGGDQLKRDSSYHQGTA
;
A
#
# COMPACT_ATOMS: atom_id res chain seq x y z
N VAL A 1 -6.78 11.75 9.01
CA VAL A 1 -6.73 12.31 7.64
C VAL A 1 -5.97 13.63 7.75
N ASP A 2 -4.91 13.76 6.96
CA ASP A 2 -4.11 14.97 6.91
C ASP A 2 -4.69 16.00 5.91
N ASP A 3 -4.06 17.18 5.81
CA ASP A 3 -4.48 18.27 4.91
C ASP A 3 -4.45 17.87 3.42
N ASP A 4 -3.70 16.83 3.06
CA ASP A 4 -3.64 16.25 1.71
C ASP A 4 -4.72 15.18 1.46
N GLU A 5 -5.69 15.04 2.37
CA GLU A 5 -6.77 14.04 2.39
C GLU A 5 -6.29 12.57 2.44
N LEU A 6 -4.99 12.31 2.67
CA LEU A 6 -4.46 10.97 2.86
C LEU A 6 -4.52 10.53 4.33
N LEU A 7 -4.61 9.22 4.55
CA LEU A 7 -4.61 8.64 5.89
C LEU A 7 -3.17 8.45 6.39
N TYR A 8 -2.86 9.05 7.52
CA TYR A 8 -1.64 8.79 8.28
C TYR A 8 -1.96 7.85 9.44
N SER A 9 -1.11 6.87 9.70
CA SER A 9 -1.26 5.94 10.83
C SER A 9 0.09 5.45 11.35
N GLY A 10 0.08 5.03 12.60
CA GLY A 10 1.24 4.44 13.26
C GLY A 10 2.01 5.41 14.15
N GLU A 11 2.79 4.79 15.01
CA GLU A 11 3.79 5.41 15.87
C GLU A 11 4.94 4.44 16.08
N ALA A 12 6.05 4.89 16.60
CA ALA A 12 7.23 4.03 16.84
C ALA A 12 6.87 2.84 17.75
N GLY A 13 7.23 1.63 17.32
CA GLY A 13 7.00 0.38 18.06
C GLY A 13 5.58 -0.20 17.91
N VAL A 14 4.70 0.41 17.10
CA VAL A 14 3.36 -0.07 16.82
C VAL A 14 3.23 -0.48 15.34
N GLN A 15 2.63 -1.65 15.12
CA GLN A 15 2.28 -2.15 13.80
C GLN A 15 0.77 -2.00 13.58
N LEU A 16 0.36 -1.33 12.49
CA LEU A 16 -1.04 -1.00 12.21
C LEU A 16 -1.53 -1.43 10.82
N THR A 17 -0.70 -2.16 10.07
CA THR A 17 -1.08 -2.72 8.78
C THR A 17 -1.12 -4.25 8.85
N TRP A 18 -1.52 -4.92 7.77
CA TRP A 18 -1.49 -6.38 7.69
C TRP A 18 -0.06 -6.96 7.81
N MET A 19 0.98 -6.14 7.61
CA MET A 19 2.38 -6.51 7.85
C MET A 19 2.75 -6.23 9.32
N ASP A 20 2.20 -7.00 10.25
CA ASP A 20 2.14 -6.71 11.67
C ASP A 20 3.07 -7.55 12.55
N ALA A 21 4.04 -8.26 11.97
CA ALA A 21 4.97 -9.07 12.74
C ALA A 21 5.82 -8.23 13.69
N LYS A 22 5.92 -8.70 14.93
CA LYS A 22 6.71 -8.07 16.00
C LYS A 22 7.43 -9.14 16.82
N VAL A 23 8.70 -8.88 17.15
CA VAL A 23 9.54 -9.76 17.96
C VAL A 23 10.06 -8.99 19.17
N GLY A 24 9.51 -9.25 20.35
CA GLY A 24 9.76 -8.38 21.51
C GLY A 24 9.33 -6.94 21.20
N ASP A 25 10.26 -5.99 21.29
CA ASP A 25 10.02 -4.58 20.97
C ASP A 25 10.35 -4.23 19.51
N TRP A 26 10.87 -5.16 18.73
CA TRP A 26 11.23 -4.95 17.33
C TRP A 26 10.03 -5.19 16.41
N VAL A 27 9.58 -4.14 15.73
CA VAL A 27 8.63 -4.24 14.62
C VAL A 27 9.38 -4.67 13.36
N VAL A 28 9.09 -5.86 12.84
CA VAL A 28 9.84 -6.48 11.73
C VAL A 28 9.69 -5.69 10.43
N THR A 29 8.47 -5.18 10.18
CA THR A 29 8.17 -4.39 8.99
C THR A 29 7.50 -3.08 9.43
N PRO A 30 8.28 -2.07 9.86
CA PRO A 30 7.71 -0.80 10.29
C PRO A 30 7.07 -0.07 9.10
N ARG A 31 5.81 0.34 9.27
CA ARG A 31 5.03 1.02 8.24
C ARG A 31 4.27 2.23 8.82
N THR A 32 4.95 2.95 9.71
CA THR A 32 4.44 4.24 10.21
C THR A 32 4.40 5.26 9.08
N GLY A 33 3.31 5.98 8.97
CA GLY A 33 3.09 6.96 7.89
C GLY A 33 1.86 6.64 7.05
N LYS A 34 1.95 6.93 5.77
CA LYS A 34 0.90 6.73 4.78
C LYS A 34 1.23 5.46 3.99
N ALA A 35 0.60 4.34 4.34
CA ALA A 35 0.79 3.06 3.65
C ALA A 35 0.00 3.02 2.33
N VAL A 36 0.61 2.50 1.25
CA VAL A 36 0.10 2.59 -0.12
C VAL A 36 -1.27 1.93 -0.31
N GLU A 37 -1.47 0.72 0.24
CA GLU A 37 -2.74 0.01 0.15
C GLU A 37 -3.84 0.68 0.98
N ILE A 38 -3.49 1.29 2.09
CA ILE A 38 -4.45 2.01 2.94
C ILE A 38 -5.01 3.23 2.18
N GLN A 39 -4.18 3.93 1.41
CA GLN A 39 -4.66 5.04 0.57
C GLN A 39 -5.58 4.54 -0.54
N ALA A 40 -5.24 3.40 -1.17
CA ALA A 40 -6.08 2.80 -2.21
C ALA A 40 -7.45 2.37 -1.66
N LEU A 41 -7.47 1.77 -0.48
CA LEU A 41 -8.71 1.40 0.22
C LEU A 41 -9.51 2.65 0.63
N TRP A 42 -8.85 3.68 1.12
CA TRP A 42 -9.50 4.95 1.48
C TRP A 42 -10.15 5.63 0.29
N TYR A 43 -9.44 5.72 -0.83
CA TYR A 43 -10.01 6.22 -2.08
C TYR A 43 -11.26 5.45 -2.48
N ASN A 44 -11.20 4.13 -2.45
CA ASN A 44 -12.35 3.28 -2.76
C ASN A 44 -13.51 3.47 -1.78
N ALA A 45 -13.22 3.61 -0.48
CA ALA A 45 -14.25 3.87 0.53
C ALA A 45 -15.02 5.18 0.24
N LEU A 46 -14.31 6.25 -0.12
CA LEU A 46 -14.93 7.53 -0.51
C LEU A 46 -15.80 7.39 -1.76
N ARG A 47 -15.31 6.70 -2.78
CA ARG A 47 -16.03 6.49 -4.05
C ARG A 47 -17.28 5.61 -3.87
N ILE A 48 -17.17 4.53 -3.10
CA ILE A 48 -18.31 3.66 -2.77
C ILE A 48 -19.34 4.42 -1.95
N PHE A 49 -18.90 5.20 -0.95
CA PHE A 49 -19.80 5.99 -0.13
C PHE A 49 -20.52 7.07 -0.95
N ALA A 50 -19.82 7.73 -1.86
CA ALA A 50 -20.45 8.67 -2.82
C ALA A 50 -21.54 7.99 -3.64
N ALA A 51 -21.28 6.79 -4.18
CA ALA A 51 -22.28 6.04 -4.97
C ALA A 51 -23.51 5.66 -4.12
N LEU A 52 -23.32 5.27 -2.85
CA LEU A 52 -24.43 4.98 -1.95
C LEU A 52 -25.28 6.23 -1.64
N LEU A 53 -24.64 7.39 -1.46
CA LEU A 53 -25.32 8.67 -1.27
C LEU A 53 -26.12 9.08 -2.53
N GLU A 54 -25.57 8.85 -3.71
CA GLU A 54 -26.31 9.07 -4.99
C GLU A 54 -27.55 8.19 -5.08
N MET A 55 -27.45 6.91 -4.73
CA MET A 55 -28.60 6.00 -4.70
C MET A 55 -29.68 6.49 -3.71
N ASN A 56 -29.28 7.10 -2.60
CA ASN A 56 -30.19 7.70 -1.62
C ASN A 56 -30.67 9.11 -2.02
N LYS A 57 -30.30 9.62 -3.20
CA LYS A 57 -30.65 10.96 -3.71
C LYS A 57 -30.03 12.12 -2.89
N GLU A 58 -28.96 11.84 -2.17
CA GLU A 58 -28.19 12.82 -1.36
C GLU A 58 -27.07 13.45 -2.19
N LYS A 59 -27.40 14.08 -3.30
CA LYS A 59 -26.43 14.54 -4.31
C LYS A 59 -25.35 15.46 -3.75
N ALA A 60 -25.70 16.45 -2.93
CA ALA A 60 -24.70 17.37 -2.38
C ALA A 60 -23.66 16.67 -1.48
N ALA A 61 -24.08 15.66 -0.72
CA ALA A 61 -23.18 14.84 0.08
C ALA A 61 -22.29 13.94 -0.80
N ALA A 62 -22.87 13.35 -1.85
CA ALA A 62 -22.12 12.56 -2.83
C ALA A 62 -21.06 13.39 -3.56
N ASP A 63 -21.39 14.59 -4.02
CA ASP A 63 -20.45 15.51 -4.67
C ASP A 63 -19.28 15.87 -3.74
N LYS A 64 -19.55 16.08 -2.43
CA LYS A 64 -18.51 16.32 -1.43
C LYS A 64 -17.56 15.12 -1.29
N MET A 65 -18.07 13.89 -1.25
CA MET A 65 -17.24 12.68 -1.15
C MET A 65 -16.41 12.45 -2.42
N ASN A 66 -17.01 12.68 -3.59
CA ASN A 66 -16.29 12.63 -4.87
C ASN A 66 -15.16 13.69 -4.91
N GLY A 67 -15.41 14.91 -4.46
CA GLY A 67 -14.40 15.95 -4.36
C GLY A 67 -13.20 15.56 -3.48
N LYS A 68 -13.47 14.94 -2.31
CA LYS A 68 -12.42 14.37 -1.45
C LYS A 68 -11.66 13.25 -2.14
N ALA A 69 -12.34 12.35 -2.82
CA ALA A 69 -11.69 11.26 -3.56
C ALA A 69 -10.74 11.79 -4.65
N GLU A 70 -11.11 12.84 -5.37
CA GLU A 70 -10.21 13.46 -6.36
C GLU A 70 -8.98 14.11 -5.71
N GLN A 71 -9.12 14.71 -4.53
CA GLN A 71 -7.97 15.21 -3.76
C GLN A 71 -7.06 14.06 -3.32
N VAL A 72 -7.62 12.96 -2.80
CA VAL A 72 -6.87 11.74 -2.46
C VAL A 72 -6.10 11.22 -3.67
N LYS A 73 -6.74 11.08 -4.84
CA LYS A 73 -6.11 10.61 -6.08
C LYS A 73 -4.94 11.52 -6.49
N THR A 74 -5.15 12.83 -6.45
CA THR A 74 -4.12 13.81 -6.79
C THR A 74 -2.92 13.74 -5.84
N SER A 75 -3.18 13.73 -4.53
CA SER A 75 -2.14 13.64 -3.50
C SER A 75 -1.38 12.31 -3.57
N PHE A 76 -2.10 11.22 -3.80
CA PHE A 76 -1.52 9.90 -3.96
C PHE A 76 -0.54 9.85 -5.14
N LEU A 77 -0.95 10.27 -6.32
CA LEU A 77 -0.10 10.26 -7.51
C LEU A 77 1.17 11.10 -7.33
N ASN A 78 1.04 12.26 -6.69
CA ASN A 78 2.16 13.16 -6.44
C ASN A 78 3.17 12.61 -5.43
N LYS A 79 2.70 11.86 -4.41
CA LYS A 79 3.55 11.41 -3.30
C LYS A 79 4.09 10.00 -3.49
N PHE A 80 3.28 9.10 -4.06
CA PHE A 80 3.61 7.68 -4.12
C PHE A 80 4.28 7.25 -5.41
N TRP A 81 4.14 7.99 -6.50
CA TRP A 81 4.78 7.59 -7.75
C TRP A 81 6.29 7.77 -7.69
N ASN A 82 7.02 6.65 -7.73
CA ASN A 82 8.48 6.62 -7.86
C ASN A 82 8.85 6.57 -9.34
N ALA A 83 9.11 7.74 -9.92
CA ALA A 83 9.39 7.84 -11.35
C ALA A 83 10.75 7.24 -11.75
N ALA A 84 11.70 7.11 -10.80
CA ALA A 84 13.01 6.54 -11.06
C ALA A 84 12.92 5.02 -11.30
N ASP A 85 12.09 4.33 -10.51
CA ASP A 85 11.98 2.88 -10.54
C ASP A 85 10.70 2.39 -11.25
N GLY A 86 9.74 3.28 -11.52
CA GLY A 86 8.52 2.98 -12.27
C GLY A 86 7.46 2.19 -11.49
N TYR A 87 7.45 2.31 -10.17
CA TYR A 87 6.45 1.70 -9.28
C TYR A 87 6.13 2.64 -8.10
N LEU A 88 5.30 2.21 -7.14
CA LEU A 88 4.88 3.04 -6.01
C LEU A 88 5.76 2.81 -4.79
N TYR A 89 6.05 3.88 -4.04
CA TYR A 89 6.57 3.75 -2.68
C TYR A 89 5.59 2.97 -1.79
N ASP A 90 6.10 2.09 -0.94
CA ASP A 90 5.27 1.28 -0.02
C ASP A 90 4.69 2.13 1.12
N VAL A 91 5.50 3.05 1.67
CA VAL A 91 5.10 3.99 2.71
C VAL A 91 5.69 5.36 2.43
N VAL A 92 4.93 6.40 2.74
CA VAL A 92 5.38 7.80 2.72
C VAL A 92 5.16 8.43 4.10
N ASP A 93 6.23 8.96 4.70
CA ASP A 93 6.20 9.67 5.98
C ASP A 93 7.02 10.97 5.87
N GLY A 94 6.34 12.09 5.65
CA GLY A 94 6.97 13.37 5.34
C GLY A 94 7.87 13.25 4.09
N ASP A 95 9.17 13.51 4.27
CA ASP A 95 10.19 13.39 3.22
C ASP A 95 10.74 11.96 3.08
N HIS A 96 10.49 11.09 4.07
CA HIS A 96 10.88 9.69 4.01
C HIS A 96 9.93 8.91 3.09
N LYS A 97 10.53 8.16 2.16
CA LYS A 97 9.81 7.33 1.19
C LYS A 97 10.41 5.93 1.16
N ASP A 98 9.65 4.94 1.59
CA ASP A 98 10.05 3.53 1.50
C ASP A 98 9.86 3.01 0.07
N ALA A 99 10.97 2.80 -0.63
CA ALA A 99 10.99 2.26 -1.99
C ALA A 99 11.00 0.72 -2.03
N SER A 100 10.68 0.04 -0.93
CA SER A 100 10.55 -1.43 -0.94
C SER A 100 9.52 -1.87 -1.96
N LEU A 101 9.93 -2.77 -2.85
CA LEU A 101 8.99 -3.36 -3.80
C LEU A 101 8.15 -4.42 -3.09
N ARG A 102 6.90 -4.11 -2.83
CA ARG A 102 5.94 -4.97 -2.14
C ARG A 102 4.66 -5.14 -2.94
N PRO A 103 3.89 -6.23 -2.73
CA PRO A 103 2.65 -6.47 -3.48
C PRO A 103 1.54 -5.46 -3.13
N ASN A 104 1.64 -4.73 -2.03
CA ASN A 104 0.66 -3.77 -1.52
C ASN A 104 0.20 -2.76 -2.57
N GLN A 105 1.10 -2.32 -3.43
CA GLN A 105 0.81 -1.37 -4.51
C GLN A 105 -0.23 -1.87 -5.53
N LEU A 106 -0.48 -3.20 -5.59
CA LEU A 106 -1.50 -3.75 -6.48
C LEU A 106 -2.90 -3.28 -6.14
N PHE A 107 -3.18 -2.91 -4.90
CA PHE A 107 -4.46 -2.31 -4.52
C PHE A 107 -4.77 -1.03 -5.31
N ALA A 108 -3.75 -0.28 -5.73
CA ALA A 108 -3.94 0.93 -6.53
C ALA A 108 -4.43 0.66 -7.96
N VAL A 109 -4.33 -0.59 -8.46
CA VAL A 109 -4.71 -0.99 -9.82
C VAL A 109 -5.80 -2.05 -9.87
N SER A 110 -6.11 -2.73 -8.77
CA SER A 110 -7.01 -3.89 -8.75
C SER A 110 -8.38 -3.63 -8.11
N LEU A 111 -8.53 -2.56 -7.35
CA LEU A 111 -9.79 -2.21 -6.71
C LEU A 111 -10.79 -1.62 -7.73
N PRO A 112 -12.12 -1.64 -7.44
CA PRO A 112 -13.15 -1.15 -8.35
C PRO A 112 -12.92 0.27 -8.87
N PHE A 113 -12.38 1.16 -8.02
CA PHE A 113 -11.96 2.51 -8.40
C PHE A 113 -10.44 2.57 -8.36
N THR A 114 -9.80 2.57 -9.53
CA THR A 114 -8.34 2.53 -9.64
C THR A 114 -7.72 3.90 -9.42
N LEU A 115 -6.59 3.93 -8.71
CA LEU A 115 -5.77 5.13 -8.56
C LEU A 115 -4.80 5.31 -9.72
N LEU A 116 -4.26 4.20 -10.25
CA LEU A 116 -3.35 4.19 -11.39
C LEU A 116 -4.03 3.65 -12.64
N GLU A 117 -3.71 4.23 -13.77
CA GLU A 117 -4.21 3.84 -15.09
C GLU A 117 -3.09 3.85 -16.15
N GLY A 118 -3.37 3.27 -17.31
CA GLY A 118 -2.51 3.34 -18.48
C GLY A 118 -1.07 2.86 -18.23
N LYS A 119 -0.09 3.69 -18.57
CA LYS A 119 1.33 3.33 -18.51
C LYS A 119 1.82 3.06 -17.09
N GLN A 120 1.34 3.80 -16.10
CA GLN A 120 1.75 3.61 -14.70
C GLN A 120 1.23 2.29 -14.15
N ALA A 121 -0.05 1.97 -14.38
CA ALA A 121 -0.62 0.69 -13.99
C ALA A 121 0.12 -0.49 -14.66
N HIS A 122 0.42 -0.38 -15.96
CA HIS A 122 1.19 -1.41 -16.67
C HIS A 122 2.61 -1.57 -16.10
N SER A 123 3.28 -0.47 -15.75
CA SER A 123 4.61 -0.51 -15.14
C SER A 123 4.62 -1.24 -13.80
N VAL A 124 3.65 -0.92 -12.93
CA VAL A 124 3.47 -1.61 -11.64
C VAL A 124 3.22 -3.10 -11.83
N LEU A 125 2.29 -3.48 -12.71
CA LEU A 125 1.99 -4.89 -12.97
C LEU A 125 3.22 -5.64 -13.50
N LYS A 126 3.94 -5.05 -14.44
CA LYS A 126 5.14 -5.65 -15.04
C LYS A 126 6.24 -5.91 -13.99
N ILE A 127 6.54 -4.94 -13.13
CA ILE A 127 7.60 -5.13 -12.11
C ILE A 127 7.18 -6.14 -11.04
N VAL A 128 5.92 -6.14 -10.63
CA VAL A 128 5.39 -7.14 -9.68
C VAL A 128 5.44 -8.54 -10.29
N GLU A 129 5.03 -8.71 -11.54
CA GLU A 129 5.13 -9.99 -12.25
C GLU A 129 6.59 -10.48 -12.32
N GLN A 130 7.52 -9.62 -12.68
CA GLN A 130 8.93 -9.99 -12.85
C GLN A 130 9.65 -10.31 -11.54
N LYS A 131 9.30 -9.63 -10.44
CA LYS A 131 10.07 -9.67 -9.20
C LYS A 131 9.38 -10.41 -8.05
N LEU A 132 8.05 -10.40 -8.01
CA LEU A 132 7.30 -10.93 -6.88
C LEU A 132 6.48 -12.18 -7.22
N TYR A 133 6.08 -12.36 -8.48
CA TYR A 133 5.20 -13.47 -8.86
C TYR A 133 5.88 -14.83 -8.71
N THR A 134 5.13 -15.80 -8.15
CA THR A 134 5.49 -17.20 -8.04
C THR A 134 4.28 -18.09 -8.42
N PRO A 135 4.45 -19.37 -8.71
CA PRO A 135 3.33 -20.26 -9.00
C PRO A 135 2.30 -20.40 -7.87
N VAL A 136 2.66 -20.00 -6.65
CA VAL A 136 1.79 -20.16 -5.45
C VAL A 136 1.30 -18.83 -4.86
N GLY A 137 1.80 -17.69 -5.37
CA GLY A 137 1.40 -16.38 -4.87
C GLY A 137 2.41 -15.28 -5.18
N LEU A 138 2.37 -14.20 -4.41
CA LEU A 138 3.31 -13.09 -4.55
C LEU A 138 4.26 -13.03 -3.36
N ARG A 139 5.56 -12.94 -3.64
CA ARG A 139 6.53 -12.61 -2.59
C ARG A 139 6.21 -11.24 -1.98
N THR A 140 6.47 -11.10 -0.70
CA THR A 140 6.33 -9.82 0.02
C THR A 140 7.56 -8.92 -0.11
N LEU A 141 8.69 -9.47 -0.57
CA LEU A 141 9.90 -8.78 -1.05
C LEU A 141 10.49 -9.54 -2.23
N PRO A 142 11.18 -8.87 -3.17
CA PRO A 142 11.91 -9.54 -4.24
C PRO A 142 13.10 -10.32 -3.70
N ALA A 143 13.46 -11.41 -4.39
CA ALA A 143 14.53 -12.31 -3.95
C ALA A 143 15.94 -11.66 -3.97
N ASP A 144 16.10 -10.54 -4.64
CA ASP A 144 17.31 -9.74 -4.70
C ASP A 144 17.34 -8.57 -3.70
N ASP A 145 16.30 -8.42 -2.85
CA ASP A 145 16.33 -7.49 -1.71
C ASP A 145 17.23 -8.04 -0.60
N ASN A 146 18.08 -7.21 0.00
CA ASN A 146 19.02 -7.62 1.05
C ASN A 146 18.35 -8.11 2.36
N ARG A 147 17.07 -7.81 2.55
CA ARG A 147 16.25 -8.26 3.68
C ARG A 147 15.49 -9.55 3.37
N TYR A 148 15.59 -10.06 2.12
CA TYR A 148 14.82 -11.21 1.69
C TYR A 148 15.12 -12.46 2.50
N VAL A 149 14.08 -13.08 3.04
CA VAL A 149 14.11 -14.37 3.71
C VAL A 149 13.22 -15.36 2.95
N GLY A 150 13.84 -16.26 2.20
CA GLY A 150 13.12 -17.18 1.30
C GLY A 150 12.52 -18.41 1.97
N VAL A 151 12.77 -18.61 3.27
CA VAL A 151 12.30 -19.79 4.02
C VAL A 151 11.64 -19.34 5.31
N TYR A 152 10.35 -19.62 5.44
CA TYR A 152 9.62 -19.46 6.68
C TYR A 152 9.71 -20.76 7.50
N GLY A 153 10.53 -20.77 8.56
CA GLY A 153 10.75 -21.98 9.35
C GLY A 153 11.69 -21.76 10.53
N GLY A 154 11.87 -22.81 11.34
CA GLY A 154 12.66 -22.77 12.57
C GLY A 154 11.84 -22.56 13.82
N ASP A 155 12.42 -22.00 14.88
CA ASP A 155 11.74 -21.61 16.11
C ASP A 155 10.83 -20.39 15.90
N GLN A 156 10.08 -20.00 16.93
CA GLN A 156 9.16 -18.88 16.86
C GLN A 156 9.87 -17.58 16.49
N LEU A 157 11.00 -17.29 17.13
CA LEU A 157 11.77 -16.08 16.88
C LEU A 157 12.17 -15.95 15.39
N LYS A 158 12.68 -17.06 14.84
CA LYS A 158 13.11 -17.12 13.44
C LYS A 158 11.93 -16.97 12.47
N ARG A 159 10.80 -17.60 12.75
CA ARG A 159 9.58 -17.44 11.94
C ARG A 159 9.06 -16.01 11.98
N ASP A 160 8.87 -15.45 13.18
CA ASP A 160 8.32 -14.10 13.34
C ASP A 160 9.23 -13.03 12.70
N SER A 161 10.56 -13.17 12.85
CA SER A 161 11.54 -12.26 12.23
C SER A 161 11.59 -12.35 10.70
N SER A 162 11.14 -13.46 10.10
CA SER A 162 11.09 -13.65 8.65
C SER A 162 9.72 -13.33 8.03
N TYR A 163 8.71 -13.10 8.86
CA TYR A 163 7.35 -12.85 8.41
C TYR A 163 7.28 -11.53 7.62
N HIS A 164 6.65 -11.55 6.46
CA HIS A 164 6.62 -10.44 5.49
C HIS A 164 7.99 -10.02 4.91
N GLN A 165 9.02 -10.86 5.05
CA GLN A 165 10.35 -10.60 4.50
C GLN A 165 10.65 -11.44 3.23
N GLY A 166 9.66 -11.78 2.45
CA GLY A 166 9.85 -12.35 1.12
C GLY A 166 9.12 -13.65 0.83
N THR A 167 8.76 -14.45 1.82
CA THR A 167 7.95 -15.66 1.60
C THR A 167 6.59 -15.35 0.98
N ALA A 168 6.18 -16.18 0.03
CA ALA A 168 4.86 -16.12 -0.63
C ALA A 168 3.81 -16.86 0.22
#